data_4fad4c1f60fd69eaf52dd5fa6b5580df
#
_entry.id   4fad4c1f60fd69eaf52dd5fa6b5580df
#
_cell.length_a   1.000
_cell.length_b   1.000
_cell.length_c   1.000
_cell.angle_alpha   90.00
_cell.angle_beta   90.00
_cell.angle_gamma   90.00
#
_symmetry.space_group_name_H-M   'P 1'
#
loop_
_entity.id
_entity.type
_entity.pdbx_description
1 polymer ?
#
loop_
_entity_poly.entity_id
_entity_poly.type
_entity_poly.pdbx_seq_one_letter_code
_entity_poly.pdbx_strand_id
1 'polypeptide(L)'
;GGTFIDCTFGQGGYTKEILKFPNTKVIAIDRDIESKKIAEQIRKKFDDRFFFKNIKFSQLNNLKLKNENIRGVLFDLGYSLNQIKDNKKGLSFNSQGELNMKLGLNDFSAHEVINKLGSNDLQKIFKYFGEEKEAKKIANKIENERANHEINTQDLVNIIDSVKRGNNSKIHSSTKVFQALRIFVNKEISELIYGLINATKILKK
;
A
#
# COMPACT_ATOMS: atom_id res chain seq x y z
N GLY A 1 23.10 -13.12 -15.53
CA GLY A 1 23.54 -11.99 -14.68
C GLY A 1 22.88 -10.69 -15.08
N GLY A 2 23.17 -9.61 -14.36
CA GLY A 2 22.64 -8.27 -14.58
C GLY A 2 21.95 -7.71 -13.34
N THR A 3 21.44 -6.47 -13.47
CA THR A 3 20.80 -5.75 -12.38
C THR A 3 19.28 -5.90 -12.46
N PHE A 4 18.65 -6.23 -11.34
CA PHE A 4 17.20 -6.29 -11.18
C PHE A 4 16.73 -5.21 -10.22
N ILE A 5 15.54 -4.67 -10.45
CA ILE A 5 14.92 -3.70 -9.55
C ILE A 5 13.73 -4.38 -8.87
N ASP A 6 13.78 -4.48 -7.53
CA ASP A 6 12.66 -4.95 -6.72
C ASP A 6 11.91 -3.73 -6.16
N CYS A 7 10.75 -3.44 -6.75
CA CYS A 7 9.97 -2.23 -6.45
C CYS A 7 9.09 -2.34 -5.20
N THR A 8 9.00 -3.53 -4.64
CA THR A 8 8.14 -3.88 -3.51
C THR A 8 8.91 -4.79 -2.56
N PHE A 9 10.05 -4.30 -2.07
CA PHE A 9 11.03 -5.10 -1.34
C PHE A 9 10.45 -5.83 -0.12
N GLY A 10 9.64 -5.17 0.71
CA GLY A 10 8.99 -5.73 1.88
C GLY A 10 9.95 -6.49 2.81
N GLN A 11 9.80 -7.81 2.87
CA GLN A 11 10.66 -8.72 3.64
C GLN A 11 11.87 -9.26 2.85
N GLY A 12 12.05 -8.80 1.62
CA GLY A 12 13.17 -9.15 0.75
C GLY A 12 13.11 -10.57 0.20
N GLY A 13 11.93 -11.14 0.06
CA GLY A 13 11.74 -12.49 -0.47
C GLY A 13 12.33 -12.64 -1.86
N TYR A 14 11.82 -11.91 -2.83
CA TYR A 14 12.31 -11.93 -4.22
C TYR A 14 13.77 -11.50 -4.33
N THR A 15 14.14 -10.44 -3.63
CA THR A 15 15.54 -9.97 -3.58
C THR A 15 16.50 -11.09 -3.15
N LYS A 16 16.18 -11.84 -2.09
CA LYS A 16 17.02 -12.95 -1.63
C LYS A 16 17.13 -14.07 -2.67
N GLU A 17 16.04 -14.39 -3.36
CA GLU A 17 16.03 -15.41 -4.40
C GLU A 17 16.89 -14.99 -5.60
N ILE A 18 16.77 -13.75 -6.08
CA ILE A 18 17.59 -13.22 -7.17
C ILE A 18 19.08 -13.24 -6.81
N LEU A 19 19.42 -12.85 -5.58
CA LEU A 19 20.82 -12.78 -5.13
C LEU A 19 21.49 -14.16 -4.93
N LYS A 20 20.74 -15.28 -4.95
CA LYS A 20 21.32 -16.62 -4.99
C LYS A 20 22.09 -16.89 -6.28
N PHE A 21 21.73 -16.22 -7.36
CA PHE A 21 22.42 -16.40 -8.63
C PHE A 21 23.69 -15.54 -8.67
N PRO A 22 24.84 -16.12 -9.07
CA PRO A 22 26.07 -15.35 -9.23
C PRO A 22 25.89 -14.30 -10.34
N ASN A 23 26.64 -13.19 -10.25
CA ASN A 23 26.62 -12.09 -11.23
C ASN A 23 25.24 -11.38 -11.35
N THR A 24 24.37 -11.47 -10.35
CA THR A 24 23.18 -10.66 -10.24
C THR A 24 23.36 -9.56 -9.20
N LYS A 25 22.78 -8.40 -9.47
CA LYS A 25 22.62 -7.27 -8.53
C LYS A 25 21.14 -6.97 -8.33
N VAL A 26 20.78 -6.47 -7.16
CA VAL A 26 19.43 -6.00 -6.87
C VAL A 26 19.45 -4.58 -6.32
N ILE A 27 18.69 -3.71 -6.94
CA ILE A 27 18.33 -2.40 -6.40
C ILE A 27 16.90 -2.54 -5.87
N ALA A 28 16.77 -2.65 -4.56
CA ALA A 28 15.49 -2.77 -3.89
C ALA A 28 14.97 -1.41 -3.46
N ILE A 29 13.67 -1.20 -3.62
CA ILE A 29 12.99 -0.01 -3.14
C ILE A 29 11.75 -0.39 -2.35
N ASP A 30 11.45 0.39 -1.33
CA ASP A 30 10.21 0.28 -0.58
C ASP A 30 9.83 1.65 0.00
N ARG A 31 8.54 1.92 0.06
CA ARG A 31 8.01 3.13 0.68
C ARG A 31 7.94 3.02 2.21
N ASP A 32 7.90 1.77 2.74
CA ASP A 32 7.86 1.50 4.17
C ASP A 32 9.28 1.57 4.75
N ILE A 33 9.53 2.53 5.63
CA ILE A 33 10.83 2.70 6.28
C ILE A 33 11.24 1.50 7.13
N GLU A 34 10.29 0.70 7.61
CA GLU A 34 10.59 -0.50 8.41
C GLU A 34 11.32 -1.56 7.60
N SER A 35 11.14 -1.58 6.28
CA SER A 35 11.88 -2.46 5.36
C SER A 35 13.40 -2.22 5.42
N LYS A 36 13.85 -1.04 5.89
CA LYS A 36 15.27 -0.70 6.02
C LYS A 36 16.01 -1.67 6.94
N LYS A 37 15.39 -2.10 8.04
CA LYS A 37 16.02 -3.05 8.98
C LYS A 37 16.38 -4.38 8.30
N ILE A 38 15.48 -4.87 7.44
CA ILE A 38 15.70 -6.09 6.67
C ILE A 38 16.75 -5.88 5.58
N ALA A 39 16.69 -4.72 4.92
CA ALA A 39 17.66 -4.34 3.91
C ALA A 39 19.09 -4.31 4.48
N GLU A 40 19.30 -3.78 5.69
CA GLU A 40 20.60 -3.78 6.37
C GLU A 40 21.14 -5.19 6.64
N GLN A 41 20.26 -6.13 7.00
CA GLN A 41 20.66 -7.54 7.18
C GLN A 41 21.09 -8.20 5.86
N ILE A 42 20.36 -7.95 4.77
CA ILE A 42 20.70 -8.47 3.44
C ILE A 42 21.99 -7.83 2.95
N ARG A 43 22.19 -6.55 3.15
CA ARG A 43 23.40 -5.82 2.76
C ARG A 43 24.66 -6.39 3.39
N LYS A 44 24.62 -6.78 4.67
CA LYS A 44 25.76 -7.43 5.33
C LYS A 44 26.22 -8.72 4.63
N LYS A 45 25.31 -9.39 3.92
CA LYS A 45 25.60 -10.66 3.21
C LYS A 45 25.97 -10.44 1.74
N PHE A 46 25.50 -9.37 1.11
CA PHE A 46 25.61 -9.12 -0.33
C PHE A 46 26.04 -7.66 -0.63
N ASP A 47 27.03 -7.15 0.11
CA ASP A 47 27.39 -5.71 0.20
C ASP A 47 27.52 -5.00 -1.16
N ASP A 48 28.24 -5.61 -2.10
CA ASP A 48 28.52 -5.07 -3.45
C ASP A 48 27.40 -5.34 -4.48
N ARG A 49 26.44 -6.20 -4.14
CA ARG A 49 25.38 -6.65 -5.06
C ARG A 49 23.97 -6.24 -4.63
N PHE A 50 23.82 -5.61 -3.45
CA PHE A 50 22.52 -5.21 -2.93
C PHE A 50 22.50 -3.74 -2.52
N PHE A 51 21.54 -3.00 -3.06
CA PHE A 51 21.30 -1.59 -2.76
C PHE A 51 19.84 -1.39 -2.38
N PHE A 52 19.60 -0.61 -1.33
CA PHE A 52 18.24 -0.29 -0.88
C PHE A 52 18.00 1.21 -0.85
N LYS A 53 16.81 1.63 -1.29
CA LYS A 53 16.34 3.01 -1.18
C LYS A 53 14.90 3.05 -0.66
N ASN A 54 14.65 3.91 0.32
CA ASN A 54 13.30 4.17 0.82
C ASN A 54 12.67 5.26 -0.05
N ILE A 55 12.03 4.84 -1.14
CA ILE A 55 11.29 5.70 -2.09
C ILE A 55 10.05 4.95 -2.58
N LYS A 56 9.11 5.70 -3.14
CA LYS A 56 7.98 5.13 -3.87
C LYS A 56 8.43 4.60 -5.23
N PHE A 57 7.82 3.53 -5.73
CA PHE A 57 8.18 3.00 -7.06
C PHE A 57 7.74 3.90 -8.21
N SER A 58 6.78 4.82 -8.00
CA SER A 58 6.52 5.91 -8.95
C SER A 58 7.73 6.82 -9.19
N GLN A 59 8.71 6.81 -8.28
CA GLN A 59 9.93 7.61 -8.32
C GLN A 59 11.14 6.85 -8.87
N LEU A 60 10.93 5.75 -9.58
CA LEU A 60 12.01 4.95 -10.22
C LEU A 60 12.96 5.77 -11.09
N ASN A 61 12.46 6.82 -11.73
CA ASN A 61 13.26 7.75 -12.54
C ASN A 61 14.33 8.51 -11.72
N ASN A 62 14.18 8.58 -10.39
CA ASN A 62 15.15 9.23 -9.50
C ASN A 62 16.33 8.30 -9.14
N LEU A 63 16.29 7.05 -9.57
CA LEU A 63 17.41 6.13 -9.40
C LEU A 63 18.54 6.51 -10.36
N LYS A 64 19.76 6.62 -9.83
CA LYS A 64 20.96 6.82 -10.63
C LYS A 64 21.41 5.48 -11.23
N LEU A 65 20.83 5.13 -12.40
CA LEU A 65 21.05 3.85 -13.09
C LEU A 65 22.09 3.96 -14.23
N LYS A 66 22.94 4.98 -14.18
CA LYS A 66 23.97 5.16 -15.21
C LYS A 66 24.93 3.97 -15.20
N ASN A 67 25.11 3.33 -16.33
CA ASN A 67 25.91 2.12 -16.53
C ASN A 67 25.37 0.82 -15.92
N GLU A 68 24.12 0.79 -15.44
CA GLU A 68 23.49 -0.44 -14.97
C GLU A 68 22.79 -1.17 -16.13
N ASN A 69 23.09 -2.47 -16.28
CA ASN A 69 22.39 -3.34 -17.23
C ASN A 69 21.12 -3.89 -16.54
N ILE A 70 20.02 -3.14 -16.64
CA ILE A 70 18.75 -3.53 -16.03
C ILE A 70 18.10 -4.64 -16.83
N ARG A 71 17.97 -5.82 -16.22
CA ARG A 71 17.41 -7.04 -16.84
C ARG A 71 15.96 -7.29 -16.47
N GLY A 72 15.47 -6.68 -15.41
CA GLY A 72 14.09 -6.82 -15.00
C GLY A 72 13.70 -5.85 -13.88
N VAL A 73 12.42 -5.53 -13.85
CA VAL A 73 11.78 -4.73 -12.79
C VAL A 73 10.61 -5.53 -12.25
N LEU A 74 10.57 -5.74 -10.95
CA LEU A 74 9.59 -6.57 -10.26
C LEU A 74 8.64 -5.69 -9.44
N PHE A 75 7.35 -6.00 -9.54
CA PHE A 75 6.30 -5.42 -8.72
C PHE A 75 5.47 -6.57 -8.11
N ASP A 76 5.46 -6.68 -6.79
CA ASP A 76 4.54 -7.54 -6.03
C ASP A 76 3.60 -6.64 -5.24
N LEU A 77 2.42 -6.40 -5.84
CA LEU A 77 1.50 -5.38 -5.36
C LEU A 77 0.67 -5.89 -4.17
N GLY A 78 0.50 -5.02 -3.20
CA GLY A 78 -0.30 -5.32 -2.02
C GLY A 78 0.38 -4.88 -0.73
N TYR A 79 0.14 -5.64 0.33
CA TYR A 79 0.72 -5.43 1.65
C TYR A 79 1.18 -6.76 2.24
N SER A 80 2.20 -6.70 3.08
CA SER A 80 2.73 -7.90 3.72
C SER A 80 1.85 -8.35 4.90
N LEU A 81 1.94 -9.64 5.25
CA LEU A 81 1.28 -10.18 6.45
C LEU A 81 1.70 -9.44 7.73
N ASN A 82 2.92 -8.94 7.80
CA ASN A 82 3.39 -8.17 8.94
C ASN A 82 2.71 -6.80 9.02
N GLN A 83 2.47 -6.15 7.89
CA GLN A 83 1.76 -4.88 7.85
C GLN A 83 0.30 -5.02 8.27
N ILE A 84 -0.39 -6.10 7.90
CA ILE A 84 -1.79 -6.31 8.32
C ILE A 84 -1.92 -6.65 9.81
N LYS A 85 -0.89 -7.30 10.39
CA LYS A 85 -0.84 -7.64 11.82
C LYS A 85 -0.40 -6.47 12.70
N ASP A 86 0.15 -5.42 12.10
CA ASP A 86 0.55 -4.22 12.83
C ASP A 86 -0.69 -3.36 13.16
N ASN A 87 -1.12 -3.42 14.41
CA ASN A 87 -2.27 -2.66 14.89
C ASN A 87 -2.11 -1.14 14.70
N LYS A 88 -0.87 -0.61 14.68
CA LYS A 88 -0.61 0.81 14.45
C LYS A 88 -0.91 1.24 13.02
N LYS A 89 -0.88 0.32 12.06
CA LYS A 89 -1.20 0.60 10.66
C LYS A 89 -2.71 0.60 10.39
N GLY A 90 -3.54 0.00 11.24
CA GLY A 90 -5.00 0.01 11.09
C GLY A 90 -5.51 -0.54 9.75
N LEU A 91 -4.78 -1.49 9.14
CA LEU A 91 -5.13 -2.09 7.85
C LEU A 91 -6.25 -3.13 7.97
N SER A 92 -6.43 -3.69 9.16
CA SER A 92 -7.45 -4.69 9.46
C SER A 92 -8.68 -4.05 10.10
N PHE A 93 -9.88 -4.47 9.69
CA PHE A 93 -11.13 -4.11 10.36
C PHE A 93 -11.26 -4.72 11.77
N ASN A 94 -10.41 -5.68 12.11
CA ASN A 94 -10.27 -6.22 13.47
C ASN A 94 -9.26 -5.43 14.33
N SER A 95 -8.63 -4.39 13.78
CA SER A 95 -7.67 -3.60 14.51
C SER A 95 -8.37 -2.73 15.56
N GLN A 96 -7.84 -2.73 16.80
CA GLN A 96 -8.25 -1.81 17.85
C GLN A 96 -7.45 -0.49 17.81
N GLY A 97 -6.53 -0.35 16.87
CA GLY A 97 -5.71 0.84 16.68
C GLY A 97 -6.40 1.94 15.87
N GLU A 98 -5.65 3.01 15.66
CA GLU A 98 -6.08 4.12 14.82
C GLU A 98 -6.35 3.67 13.38
N LEU A 99 -7.31 4.31 12.73
CA LEU A 99 -7.63 4.14 11.32
C LEU A 99 -6.56 4.83 10.46
N ASN A 100 -5.33 4.30 10.46
CA ASN A 100 -4.18 4.94 9.83
C ASN A 100 -4.06 4.58 8.34
N MET A 101 -3.92 3.30 8.03
CA MET A 101 -3.77 2.70 6.69
C MET A 101 -2.58 3.17 5.86
N LYS A 102 -1.65 3.92 6.43
CA LYS A 102 -0.42 4.34 5.73
C LYS A 102 0.54 3.17 5.57
N LEU A 103 1.04 2.97 4.35
CA LEU A 103 2.10 2.01 4.04
C LEU A 103 3.49 2.65 4.02
N GLY A 104 3.61 3.92 4.38
CA GLY A 104 4.83 4.74 4.39
C GLY A 104 4.83 5.81 3.29
N LEU A 105 5.52 6.93 3.53
CA LEU A 105 5.61 8.08 2.63
C LEU A 105 4.23 8.59 2.15
N ASN A 106 3.28 8.70 3.08
CA ASN A 106 1.91 9.14 2.82
C ASN A 106 1.66 10.55 3.35
N ASP A 107 0.79 11.30 2.66
CA ASP A 107 0.43 12.66 3.01
C ASP A 107 -0.64 12.70 4.12
N PHE A 108 -1.59 11.75 4.11
CA PHE A 108 -2.75 11.69 5.01
C PHE A 108 -3.09 10.23 5.39
N SER A 109 -3.87 10.06 6.45
CA SER A 109 -4.35 8.78 6.97
C SER A 109 -5.80 8.50 6.55
N ALA A 110 -6.25 7.25 6.72
CA ALA A 110 -7.65 6.91 6.53
C ALA A 110 -8.56 7.59 7.56
N HIS A 111 -8.07 7.85 8.77
CA HIS A 111 -8.77 8.65 9.77
C HIS A 111 -9.10 10.05 9.26
N GLU A 112 -8.11 10.72 8.66
CA GLU A 112 -8.33 12.04 8.07
C GLU A 112 -9.29 12.00 6.87
N VAL A 113 -9.21 10.97 6.04
CA VAL A 113 -10.14 10.76 4.93
C VAL A 113 -11.58 10.66 5.43
N ILE A 114 -11.83 9.79 6.41
CA ILE A 114 -13.17 9.54 6.97
C ILE A 114 -13.72 10.75 7.69
N ASN A 115 -12.89 11.46 8.44
CA ASN A 115 -13.36 12.56 9.28
C ASN A 115 -13.39 13.92 8.60
N LYS A 116 -12.70 14.11 7.44
CA LYS A 116 -12.62 15.42 6.77
C LYS A 116 -13.30 15.49 5.40
N LEU A 117 -13.37 14.38 4.63
CA LEU A 117 -13.95 14.42 3.29
C LEU A 117 -15.49 14.43 3.33
N GLY A 118 -16.13 15.14 2.39
CA GLY A 118 -17.59 15.13 2.22
C GLY A 118 -18.12 13.79 1.75
N SER A 119 -19.42 13.52 2.03
CA SER A 119 -20.07 12.24 1.67
C SER A 119 -19.98 11.92 0.18
N ASN A 120 -20.03 12.92 -0.69
CA ASN A 120 -19.90 12.72 -2.13
C ASN A 120 -18.52 12.15 -2.53
N ASP A 121 -17.44 12.58 -1.88
CA ASP A 121 -16.10 12.09 -2.18
C ASP A 121 -15.85 10.73 -1.53
N LEU A 122 -16.32 10.51 -0.30
CA LEU A 122 -16.32 9.19 0.32
C LEU A 122 -17.08 8.17 -0.53
N GLN A 123 -18.27 8.54 -1.06
CA GLN A 123 -19.03 7.67 -1.98
C GLN A 123 -18.21 7.28 -3.21
N LYS A 124 -17.52 8.25 -3.84
CA LYS A 124 -16.65 7.96 -5.00
C LYS A 124 -15.53 7.00 -4.64
N ILE A 125 -14.84 7.26 -3.52
CA ILE A 125 -13.76 6.38 -3.03
C ILE A 125 -14.27 4.95 -2.86
N PHE A 126 -15.36 4.75 -2.12
CA PHE A 126 -15.91 3.43 -1.84
C PHE A 126 -16.42 2.73 -3.10
N LYS A 127 -17.04 3.48 -4.01
CA LYS A 127 -17.57 2.94 -5.26
C LYS A 127 -16.47 2.52 -6.23
N TYR A 128 -15.48 3.38 -6.48
CA TYR A 128 -14.49 3.14 -7.53
C TYR A 128 -13.31 2.29 -7.09
N PHE A 129 -12.85 2.40 -5.85
CA PHE A 129 -11.72 1.61 -5.36
C PHE A 129 -12.14 0.34 -4.61
N GLY A 130 -13.36 0.31 -4.07
CA GLY A 130 -13.86 -0.84 -3.32
C GLY A 130 -14.96 -1.63 -4.01
N GLU A 131 -15.48 -1.12 -5.13
CA GLU A 131 -16.67 -1.68 -5.79
C GLU A 131 -17.84 -1.88 -4.80
N GLU A 132 -17.98 -0.93 -3.86
CA GLU A 132 -19.00 -1.02 -2.81
C GLU A 132 -20.36 -0.54 -3.36
N LYS A 133 -21.33 -1.44 -3.32
CA LYS A 133 -22.68 -1.14 -3.84
C LYS A 133 -23.45 -0.15 -2.96
N GLU A 134 -23.26 -0.25 -1.64
CA GLU A 134 -23.90 0.62 -0.65
C GLU A 134 -23.09 1.90 -0.34
N ALA A 135 -22.13 2.25 -1.23
CA ALA A 135 -21.19 3.36 -1.03
C ALA A 135 -21.88 4.67 -0.61
N LYS A 136 -23.01 5.03 -1.23
CA LYS A 136 -23.77 6.25 -0.91
C LYS A 136 -24.34 6.22 0.49
N LYS A 137 -24.96 5.09 0.88
CA LYS A 137 -25.58 4.97 2.21
C LYS A 137 -24.53 4.99 3.32
N ILE A 138 -23.39 4.29 3.10
CA ILE A 138 -22.27 4.27 4.04
C ILE A 138 -21.68 5.67 4.20
N ALA A 139 -21.40 6.36 3.10
CA ALA A 139 -20.83 7.71 3.10
C ALA A 139 -21.73 8.72 3.84
N ASN A 140 -23.04 8.72 3.56
CA ASN A 140 -24.00 9.59 4.25
C ASN A 140 -24.08 9.30 5.75
N LYS A 141 -24.02 8.01 6.12
CA LYS A 141 -24.07 7.63 7.52
C LYS A 141 -22.80 8.04 8.26
N ILE A 142 -21.62 7.93 7.64
CA ILE A 142 -20.37 8.46 8.18
C ILE A 142 -20.50 9.98 8.42
N GLU A 143 -20.99 10.73 7.44
CA GLU A 143 -21.15 12.17 7.54
C GLU A 143 -22.08 12.58 8.70
N ASN A 144 -23.16 11.85 8.92
CA ASN A 144 -24.07 12.09 10.03
C ASN A 144 -23.46 11.75 11.41
N GLU A 145 -22.80 10.61 11.52
CA GLU A 145 -22.21 10.15 12.78
C GLU A 145 -21.04 11.04 13.23
N ARG A 146 -20.19 11.48 12.30
CA ARG A 146 -19.05 12.33 12.64
C ARG A 146 -19.40 13.74 13.08
N ALA A 147 -20.67 14.16 12.91
CA ALA A 147 -21.17 15.41 13.52
C ALA A 147 -21.16 15.35 15.06
N ASN A 148 -21.19 14.16 15.66
CA ASN A 148 -21.23 13.95 17.10
C ASN A 148 -19.85 13.63 17.70
N HIS A 149 -18.99 12.89 16.96
CA HIS A 149 -17.65 12.51 17.39
C HIS A 149 -16.79 12.06 16.20
N GLU A 150 -15.46 12.06 16.34
CA GLU A 150 -14.56 11.51 15.33
C GLU A 150 -14.74 10.00 15.20
N ILE A 151 -14.81 9.53 13.95
CA ILE A 151 -15.00 8.13 13.60
C ILE A 151 -13.66 7.39 13.72
N ASN A 152 -13.62 6.39 14.58
CA ASN A 152 -12.50 5.45 14.71
C ASN A 152 -12.72 4.14 13.91
N THR A 153 -11.82 3.18 14.03
CA THR A 153 -11.90 1.90 13.31
C THR A 153 -13.19 1.14 13.63
N GLN A 154 -13.55 1.04 14.91
CA GLN A 154 -14.73 0.29 15.35
C GLN A 154 -16.02 0.98 14.93
N ASP A 155 -16.08 2.31 15.04
CA ASP A 155 -17.23 3.10 14.58
C ASP A 155 -17.48 2.89 13.09
N LEU A 156 -16.42 2.92 12.26
CA LEU A 156 -16.53 2.64 10.84
C LEU A 156 -17.09 1.25 10.57
N VAL A 157 -16.61 0.22 11.27
CA VAL A 157 -17.14 -1.15 11.13
C VAL A 157 -18.62 -1.19 11.49
N ASN A 158 -19.01 -0.61 12.63
CA ASN A 158 -20.41 -0.56 13.10
C ASN A 158 -21.33 0.16 12.09
N ILE A 159 -20.86 1.27 11.52
CA ILE A 159 -21.59 2.01 10.48
C ILE A 159 -21.83 1.10 9.26
N ILE A 160 -20.78 0.44 8.77
CA ILE A 160 -20.89 -0.45 7.60
C ILE A 160 -21.84 -1.60 7.88
N ASP A 161 -21.71 -2.25 9.01
CA ASP A 161 -22.55 -3.38 9.41
C ASP A 161 -24.02 -2.99 9.52
N SER A 162 -24.29 -1.80 10.05
CA SER A 162 -25.65 -1.29 10.17
C SER A 162 -26.34 -1.05 8.82
N VAL A 163 -25.57 -0.69 7.79
CA VAL A 163 -26.05 -0.48 6.41
C VAL A 163 -26.22 -1.82 5.68
N LYS A 164 -25.38 -2.80 5.98
CA LYS A 164 -25.31 -4.09 5.25
C LYS A 164 -26.02 -5.24 5.97
N ARG A 165 -26.83 -4.96 7.00
CA ARG A 165 -27.61 -5.99 7.73
C ARG A 165 -28.44 -6.84 6.77
N GLY A 166 -28.32 -8.17 6.91
CA GLY A 166 -29.04 -9.14 6.08
C GLY A 166 -28.31 -9.57 4.79
N ASN A 167 -27.09 -9.15 4.57
CA ASN A 167 -26.30 -9.55 3.41
C ASN A 167 -25.47 -10.81 3.75
N ASN A 168 -25.92 -11.99 3.28
CA ASN A 168 -25.23 -13.29 3.47
C ASN A 168 -24.00 -13.43 2.56
N SER A 169 -23.08 -12.45 2.60
CA SER A 169 -21.84 -12.51 1.84
C SER A 169 -20.80 -13.39 2.53
N LYS A 170 -20.03 -14.18 1.76
CA LYS A 170 -18.86 -14.92 2.25
C LYS A 170 -17.70 -14.00 2.68
N ILE A 171 -17.74 -12.73 2.26
CA ILE A 171 -16.72 -11.72 2.54
C ILE A 171 -17.25 -10.79 3.63
N HIS A 172 -16.41 -10.47 4.62
CA HIS A 172 -16.77 -9.54 5.69
C HIS A 172 -17.28 -8.21 5.11
N SER A 173 -18.34 -7.67 5.72
CA SER A 173 -19.02 -6.44 5.27
C SER A 173 -18.07 -5.27 5.03
N SER A 174 -17.07 -5.09 5.89
CA SER A 174 -16.13 -3.97 5.87
C SER A 174 -15.00 -4.12 4.84
N THR A 175 -14.78 -5.31 4.27
CA THR A 175 -13.61 -5.58 3.38
C THR A 175 -13.48 -4.57 2.26
N LYS A 176 -14.58 -4.27 1.55
CA LYS A 176 -14.57 -3.39 0.38
C LYS A 176 -14.25 -1.94 0.74
N VAL A 177 -14.81 -1.45 1.83
CA VAL A 177 -14.57 -0.07 2.31
C VAL A 177 -13.13 0.10 2.79
N PHE A 178 -12.61 -0.87 3.55
CA PHE A 178 -11.23 -0.86 4.01
C PHE A 178 -10.24 -0.96 2.85
N GLN A 179 -10.52 -1.80 1.86
CA GLN A 179 -9.73 -1.86 0.62
C GLN A 179 -9.73 -0.52 -0.11
N ALA A 180 -10.91 0.11 -0.27
CA ALA A 180 -11.04 1.41 -0.94
C ALA A 180 -10.21 2.49 -0.24
N LEU A 181 -10.31 2.58 1.08
CA LEU A 181 -9.53 3.53 1.88
C LEU A 181 -8.03 3.29 1.74
N ARG A 182 -7.58 2.03 1.82
CA ARG A 182 -6.18 1.69 1.65
C ARG A 182 -5.65 2.12 0.28
N ILE A 183 -6.37 1.78 -0.78
CA ILE A 183 -6.00 2.14 -2.15
C ILE A 183 -5.90 3.66 -2.30
N PHE A 184 -6.87 4.39 -1.75
CA PHE A 184 -6.92 5.85 -1.83
C PHE A 184 -5.78 6.51 -1.03
N VAL A 185 -5.63 6.16 0.25
CA VAL A 185 -4.59 6.69 1.16
C VAL A 185 -3.18 6.48 0.59
N ASN A 186 -2.96 5.32 -0.01
CA ASN A 186 -1.66 4.95 -0.54
C ASN A 186 -1.46 5.34 -2.01
N LYS A 187 -2.47 5.95 -2.64
CA LYS A 187 -2.43 6.33 -4.06
C LYS A 187 -2.02 5.14 -4.96
N GLU A 188 -2.46 3.89 -4.61
CA GLU A 188 -1.93 2.66 -5.19
C GLU A 188 -2.03 2.61 -6.71
N ILE A 189 -3.13 3.09 -7.27
CA ILE A 189 -3.36 3.09 -8.73
C ILE A 189 -2.40 4.05 -9.45
N SER A 190 -2.28 5.30 -8.97
CA SER A 190 -1.37 6.27 -9.60
C SER A 190 0.10 5.87 -9.41
N GLU A 191 0.46 5.34 -8.24
CA GLU A 191 1.78 4.76 -8.00
C GLU A 191 2.10 3.69 -9.05
N LEU A 192 1.18 2.73 -9.26
CA LEU A 192 1.36 1.66 -10.23
C LEU A 192 1.52 2.21 -11.66
N ILE A 193 0.66 3.13 -12.08
CA ILE A 193 0.73 3.71 -13.42
C ILE A 193 2.11 4.36 -13.65
N TYR A 194 2.54 5.25 -12.75
CA TYR A 194 3.85 5.91 -12.89
C TYR A 194 5.02 4.93 -12.73
N GLY A 195 4.89 3.94 -11.85
CA GLY A 195 5.88 2.88 -11.68
C GLY A 195 6.11 2.10 -12.98
N LEU A 196 5.03 1.66 -13.64
CA LEU A 196 5.10 0.93 -14.91
C LEU A 196 5.66 1.79 -16.05
N ILE A 197 5.21 3.06 -16.17
CA ILE A 197 5.75 3.99 -17.17
C ILE A 197 7.26 4.17 -16.97
N ASN A 198 7.71 4.35 -15.73
CA ASN A 198 9.14 4.54 -15.47
C ASN A 198 9.93 3.23 -15.66
N ALA A 199 9.37 2.07 -15.30
CA ALA A 199 10.00 0.78 -15.55
C ALA A 199 10.22 0.51 -17.05
N THR A 200 9.22 0.81 -17.90
CA THR A 200 9.37 0.65 -19.35
C THR A 200 10.44 1.55 -19.94
N LYS A 201 10.62 2.77 -19.42
CA LYS A 201 11.70 3.69 -19.86
C LYS A 201 13.08 3.17 -19.45
N ILE A 202 13.20 2.55 -18.28
CA ILE A 202 14.45 1.99 -17.76
C ILE A 202 14.86 0.74 -18.54
N LEU A 203 13.90 -0.12 -18.90
CA LEU A 203 14.16 -1.38 -19.62
C LEU A 203 14.45 -1.18 -21.11
N LYS A 204 14.09 -0.03 -21.69
CA LYS A 204 14.33 0.28 -23.11
C LYS A 204 15.74 0.84 -23.40
N LYS A 205 16.52 1.04 -22.36
CA LYS A 205 17.92 1.49 -22.49
C LYS A 205 18.87 0.30 -22.49
#